data_dc9d2a0e1e7d0cf730716bbbcc4c861a
#
_entry.id   dc9d2a0e1e7d0cf730716bbbcc4c861a
#
_cell.length_a   1.000
_cell.length_b   1.000
_cell.length_c   1.000
_cell.angle_alpha   90.00
_cell.angle_beta   90.00
_cell.angle_gamma   90.00
#
_symmetry.space_group_name_H-M   'P 1'
#
loop_
_entity.id
_entity.type
_entity.pdbx_description
1 polymer ?
#
loop_
_entity_poly.entity_id
_entity_poly.type
_entity_poly.pdbx_seq_one_letter_code
_entity_poly.pdbx_strand_id
1 'polypeptide(L)'
;DGERLSYHLAMGGGGQARLHFYIAAPADRIEEADAQQMERMVAALIRTWSDRLGDGLAEAITADDAAELTTYYSAAFSAEYQAATESDIAVEDVVELEAMKAEGRDVSISFVNRGGTAQVAGVMGATELKVYVRAQRLVLSDFMPILEDVGLRVIAANPYEVESDTESATIYVFAVQDHDEQELDVE
;
A
#
# COMPACT_ATOMS: atom_id res chain seq x y z
N ASP A 1 -13.93 -35.29 -12.90
CA ASP A 1 -13.02 -36.14 -12.11
C ASP A 1 -12.28 -35.23 -11.14
N GLY A 2 -12.71 -35.31 -9.86
CA GLY A 2 -12.25 -34.39 -8.83
C GLY A 2 -10.84 -34.73 -8.36
N GLU A 3 -9.92 -33.81 -8.58
CA GLU A 3 -8.63 -33.81 -7.87
C GLU A 3 -8.92 -33.73 -6.37
N ARG A 4 -8.48 -34.74 -5.61
CA ARG A 4 -8.62 -34.73 -4.17
C ARG A 4 -7.43 -33.97 -3.61
N LEU A 5 -7.71 -32.77 -3.08
CA LEU A 5 -6.77 -31.99 -2.28
C LEU A 5 -7.07 -32.26 -0.80
N SER A 6 -6.07 -32.67 -0.04
CA SER A 6 -6.13 -32.66 1.42
C SER A 6 -4.90 -31.94 1.99
N TYR A 7 -5.07 -31.32 3.15
CA TYR A 7 -3.97 -30.64 3.81
C TYR A 7 -3.93 -30.95 5.30
N HIS A 8 -2.76 -30.88 5.88
CA HIS A 8 -2.53 -31.02 7.31
C HIS A 8 -1.65 -29.88 7.79
N LEU A 9 -2.13 -29.12 8.79
CA LEU A 9 -1.39 -28.05 9.43
C LEU A 9 -0.84 -28.53 10.77
N ALA A 10 0.46 -28.42 10.96
CA ALA A 10 1.12 -28.66 12.23
C ALA A 10 1.81 -27.38 12.71
N MET A 11 1.53 -26.97 13.95
CA MET A 11 2.20 -25.84 14.58
C MET A 11 3.45 -26.36 15.30
N GLY A 12 4.61 -25.83 14.93
CA GLY A 12 5.90 -26.11 15.57
C GLY A 12 6.22 -25.13 16.69
N GLY A 13 7.21 -25.45 17.51
CA GLY A 13 7.78 -24.50 18.48
C GLY A 13 8.47 -23.34 17.77
N GLY A 14 8.44 -22.13 18.39
CA GLY A 14 9.12 -20.95 17.84
C GLY A 14 8.37 -20.20 16.74
N GLY A 15 7.03 -20.36 16.66
CA GLY A 15 6.20 -19.62 15.70
C GLY A 15 6.23 -20.18 14.27
N GLN A 16 6.84 -21.36 14.08
CA GLN A 16 6.84 -22.02 12.77
C GLN A 16 5.57 -22.82 12.54
N ALA A 17 4.96 -22.68 11.37
CA ALA A 17 3.87 -23.52 10.90
C ALA A 17 4.36 -24.43 9.76
N ARG A 18 3.96 -25.71 9.81
CA ARG A 18 4.25 -26.67 8.75
C ARG A 18 2.94 -27.09 8.09
N LEU A 19 2.81 -26.80 6.81
CA LEU A 19 1.64 -27.13 6.02
C LEU A 19 1.99 -28.25 5.03
N HIS A 20 1.30 -29.38 5.12
CA HIS A 20 1.44 -30.51 4.21
C HIS A 20 0.26 -30.54 3.27
N PHE A 21 0.52 -30.50 1.98
CA PHE A 21 -0.50 -30.70 0.94
C PHE A 21 -0.36 -32.10 0.35
N TYR A 22 -1.49 -32.80 0.19
CA TYR A 22 -1.57 -34.07 -0.50
C TYR A 22 -2.46 -33.87 -1.73
N ILE A 23 -1.86 -33.94 -2.91
CA ILE A 23 -2.54 -33.75 -4.19
C ILE A 23 -2.50 -35.07 -4.93
N ALA A 24 -3.67 -35.64 -5.21
CA ALA A 24 -3.76 -36.81 -6.08
C ALA A 24 -3.74 -36.32 -7.54
N ALA A 25 -2.66 -36.63 -8.24
CA ALA A 25 -2.49 -36.31 -9.64
C ALA A 25 -2.18 -37.57 -10.47
N PRO A 26 -2.52 -37.61 -11.77
CA PRO A 26 -2.06 -38.66 -12.68
C PRO A 26 -0.54 -38.75 -12.72
N ALA A 27 0.01 -39.94 -12.87
CA ALA A 27 1.46 -40.18 -12.78
C ALA A 27 2.29 -39.38 -13.81
N ASP A 28 1.73 -39.15 -14.98
CA ASP A 28 2.31 -38.35 -16.06
C ASP A 28 2.44 -36.85 -15.70
N ARG A 29 1.59 -36.34 -14.81
CA ARG A 29 1.68 -34.96 -14.32
C ARG A 29 2.62 -34.76 -13.15
N ILE A 30 2.99 -35.82 -12.44
CA ILE A 30 3.90 -35.75 -11.30
C ILE A 30 5.35 -35.50 -11.77
N GLU A 31 5.73 -36.08 -12.93
CA GLU A 31 7.07 -35.90 -13.50
C GLU A 31 7.34 -34.47 -13.99
N GLU A 32 6.29 -33.69 -14.28
CA GLU A 32 6.38 -32.30 -14.71
C GLU A 32 6.40 -31.29 -13.52
N ALA A 33 6.24 -31.78 -12.30
CA ALA A 33 6.17 -30.90 -11.12
C ALA A 33 7.56 -30.39 -10.75
N ASP A 34 7.84 -29.14 -11.07
CA ASP A 34 9.05 -28.44 -10.63
C ASP A 34 8.89 -27.94 -9.19
N ALA A 35 9.59 -28.59 -8.25
CA ALA A 35 9.55 -28.23 -6.84
C ALA A 35 10.02 -26.77 -6.60
N GLN A 36 11.01 -26.29 -7.36
CA GLN A 36 11.50 -24.91 -7.24
C GLN A 36 10.48 -23.89 -7.75
N GLN A 37 9.75 -24.24 -8.82
CA GLN A 37 8.69 -23.40 -9.32
C GLN A 37 7.52 -23.33 -8.32
N MET A 38 7.14 -24.47 -7.73
CA MET A 38 6.11 -24.50 -6.69
C MET A 38 6.52 -23.70 -5.45
N GLU A 39 7.77 -23.85 -5.01
CA GLU A 39 8.30 -23.07 -3.88
C GLU A 39 8.23 -21.56 -4.14
N ARG A 40 8.64 -21.11 -5.33
CA ARG A 40 8.51 -19.69 -5.73
C ARG A 40 7.07 -19.22 -5.77
N MET A 41 6.15 -20.04 -6.30
CA MET A 41 4.72 -19.69 -6.33
C MET A 41 4.13 -19.60 -4.92
N VAL A 42 4.45 -20.55 -4.05
CA VAL A 42 4.00 -20.52 -2.63
C VAL A 42 4.60 -19.32 -1.91
N ALA A 43 5.90 -19.06 -2.07
CA ALA A 43 6.56 -17.91 -1.48
C ALA A 43 5.89 -16.59 -1.91
N ALA A 44 5.50 -16.48 -3.19
CA ALA A 44 4.77 -15.30 -3.69
C ALA A 44 3.37 -15.14 -3.05
N LEU A 45 2.67 -16.26 -2.77
CA LEU A 45 1.34 -16.25 -2.17
C LEU A 45 1.34 -15.90 -0.67
N ILE A 46 2.42 -16.20 0.04
CA ILE A 46 2.54 -15.93 1.49
C ILE A 46 3.22 -14.58 1.78
N ARG A 47 3.64 -13.84 0.76
CA ARG A 47 4.22 -12.51 0.95
C ARG A 47 3.26 -11.59 1.69
N THR A 48 3.75 -11.02 2.76
CA THR A 48 3.03 -10.02 3.53
C THR A 48 3.02 -8.68 2.79
N TRP A 49 2.21 -7.76 3.24
CA TRP A 49 2.23 -6.38 2.76
C TRP A 49 3.62 -5.75 2.99
N SER A 50 4.24 -6.00 4.14
CA SER A 50 5.59 -5.53 4.49
C SER A 50 6.67 -6.09 3.55
N ASP A 51 6.59 -7.38 3.17
CA ASP A 51 7.55 -7.97 2.24
C ASP A 51 7.48 -7.29 0.87
N ARG A 52 6.26 -7.00 0.39
CA ARG A 52 6.06 -6.28 -0.88
C ARG A 52 6.52 -4.83 -0.82
N LEU A 53 6.28 -4.15 0.31
CA LEU A 53 6.80 -2.81 0.54
C LEU A 53 8.34 -2.80 0.47
N GLY A 54 8.99 -3.76 1.12
CA GLY A 54 10.45 -3.90 1.10
C GLY A 54 11.03 -4.12 -0.28
N ASP A 55 10.38 -4.98 -1.09
CA ASP A 55 10.80 -5.20 -2.48
C ASP A 55 10.69 -3.90 -3.30
N GLY A 56 9.56 -3.20 -3.20
CA GLY A 56 9.36 -1.96 -3.93
C GLY A 56 10.33 -0.84 -3.50
N LEU A 57 10.62 -0.73 -2.20
CA LEU A 57 11.63 0.20 -1.70
C LEU A 57 13.03 -0.15 -2.21
N ALA A 58 13.40 -1.44 -2.27
CA ALA A 58 14.69 -1.87 -2.79
C ALA A 58 14.87 -1.58 -4.29
N GLU A 59 13.78 -1.42 -5.04
CA GLU A 59 13.80 -0.96 -6.43
C GLU A 59 13.91 0.56 -6.55
N ALA A 60 13.35 1.30 -5.59
CA ALA A 60 13.26 2.76 -5.63
C ALA A 60 14.48 3.47 -5.01
N ILE A 61 15.14 2.85 -4.03
CA ILE A 61 16.25 3.45 -3.26
C ILE A 61 17.39 2.45 -3.06
N THR A 62 18.42 2.80 -2.25
CA THR A 62 19.51 1.86 -1.95
C THR A 62 19.04 0.69 -1.09
N ALA A 63 19.66 -0.49 -1.22
CA ALA A 63 19.23 -1.69 -0.50
C ALA A 63 19.35 -1.57 1.03
N ASP A 64 20.36 -0.86 1.53
CA ASP A 64 20.56 -0.68 2.97
C ASP A 64 19.48 0.24 3.55
N ASP A 65 19.19 1.35 2.89
CA ASP A 65 18.12 2.28 3.27
C ASP A 65 16.74 1.61 3.17
N ALA A 66 16.53 0.78 2.14
CA ALA A 66 15.27 0.06 1.93
C ALA A 66 14.93 -0.88 3.10
N ALA A 67 15.90 -1.61 3.65
CA ALA A 67 15.68 -2.51 4.77
C ALA A 67 15.31 -1.75 6.06
N GLU A 68 15.95 -0.63 6.32
CA GLU A 68 15.66 0.24 7.46
C GLU A 68 14.27 0.86 7.34
N LEU A 69 13.97 1.46 6.18
CA LEU A 69 12.67 2.09 5.93
C LEU A 69 11.52 1.09 5.91
N THR A 70 11.73 -0.14 5.39
CA THR A 70 10.74 -1.20 5.46
C THR A 70 10.36 -1.53 6.89
N THR A 71 11.37 -1.70 7.75
CA THR A 71 11.15 -2.00 9.18
C THR A 71 10.41 -0.86 9.87
N TYR A 72 10.84 0.36 9.63
CA TYR A 72 10.24 1.56 10.21
C TYR A 72 8.78 1.76 9.77
N TYR A 73 8.53 1.81 8.46
CA TYR A 73 7.21 2.14 7.92
C TYR A 73 6.21 0.99 8.06
N SER A 74 6.65 -0.27 8.07
CA SER A 74 5.75 -1.40 8.36
C SER A 74 5.16 -1.34 9.77
N ALA A 75 5.87 -0.72 10.71
CA ALA A 75 5.39 -0.50 12.07
C ALA A 75 4.62 0.84 12.19
N ALA A 76 5.03 1.88 11.47
CA ALA A 76 4.44 3.21 11.53
C ALA A 76 3.09 3.32 10.82
N PHE A 77 2.90 2.59 9.72
CA PHE A 77 1.61 2.54 9.02
C PHE A 77 0.58 1.72 9.79
N SER A 78 -0.58 2.29 10.02
CA SER A 78 -1.70 1.60 10.67
C SER A 78 -2.19 0.39 9.87
N ALA A 79 -2.83 -0.57 10.54
CA ALA A 79 -3.45 -1.72 9.87
C ALA A 79 -4.55 -1.30 8.88
N GLU A 80 -5.21 -0.17 9.12
CA GLU A 80 -6.22 0.40 8.24
C GLU A 80 -5.59 0.91 6.94
N TYR A 81 -4.46 1.63 7.03
CA TYR A 81 -3.69 2.06 5.86
C TYR A 81 -3.22 0.86 5.04
N GLN A 82 -2.61 -0.14 5.68
CA GLN A 82 -2.10 -1.35 5.01
C GLN A 82 -3.22 -2.16 4.32
N ALA A 83 -4.43 -2.13 4.85
CA ALA A 83 -5.59 -2.79 4.25
C ALA A 83 -6.19 -2.01 3.07
N ALA A 84 -6.06 -0.67 3.08
CA ALA A 84 -6.63 0.22 2.07
C ALA A 84 -5.66 0.59 0.94
N THR A 85 -4.34 0.43 1.15
CA THR A 85 -3.29 0.90 0.25
C THR A 85 -2.43 -0.27 -0.24
N GLU A 86 -2.28 -0.41 -1.52
CA GLU A 86 -1.37 -1.38 -2.11
C GLU A 86 0.09 -1.00 -1.83
N SER A 87 0.97 -1.99 -1.77
CA SER A 87 2.35 -1.79 -1.35
C SER A 87 3.19 -0.91 -2.29
N ASP A 88 2.90 -0.93 -3.59
CA ASP A 88 3.52 -0.06 -4.59
C ASP A 88 3.14 1.41 -4.39
N ILE A 89 1.88 1.67 -4.05
CA ILE A 89 1.40 3.01 -3.67
C ILE A 89 2.06 3.48 -2.36
N ALA A 90 2.24 2.56 -1.41
CA ALA A 90 2.92 2.86 -0.16
C ALA A 90 4.41 3.21 -0.35
N VAL A 91 5.08 2.64 -1.36
CA VAL A 91 6.45 3.04 -1.73
C VAL A 91 6.50 4.51 -2.11
N GLU A 92 5.55 4.99 -2.93
CA GLU A 92 5.46 6.41 -3.29
C GLU A 92 5.29 7.29 -2.04
N ASP A 93 4.43 6.87 -1.10
CA ASP A 93 4.18 7.59 0.14
C ASP A 93 5.42 7.65 1.05
N VAL A 94 6.17 6.54 1.16
CA VAL A 94 7.43 6.50 1.90
C VAL A 94 8.47 7.43 1.29
N VAL A 95 8.65 7.38 -0.03
CA VAL A 95 9.61 8.23 -0.74
C VAL A 95 9.28 9.71 -0.53
N GLU A 96 8.00 10.09 -0.60
CA GLU A 96 7.59 11.48 -0.37
C GLU A 96 7.81 11.91 1.08
N LEU A 97 7.46 11.07 2.07
CA LEU A 97 7.68 11.36 3.48
C LEU A 97 9.18 11.54 3.80
N GLU A 98 10.04 10.70 3.24
CA GLU A 98 11.50 10.82 3.41
C GLU A 98 12.04 12.07 2.70
N ALA A 99 11.56 12.42 1.51
CA ALA A 99 11.91 13.66 0.83
C ALA A 99 11.50 14.88 1.65
N MET A 100 10.31 14.88 2.23
CA MET A 100 9.85 15.95 3.12
C MET A 100 10.75 16.11 4.35
N LYS A 101 11.21 14.99 4.95
CA LYS A 101 12.15 15.01 6.07
C LYS A 101 13.48 15.64 5.66
N ALA A 102 14.04 15.17 4.55
CA ALA A 102 15.34 15.64 4.06
C ALA A 102 15.34 17.13 3.71
N GLU A 103 14.22 17.63 3.19
CA GLU A 103 14.06 19.03 2.78
C GLU A 103 13.51 19.94 3.89
N GLY A 104 13.10 19.36 5.03
CA GLY A 104 12.49 20.11 6.14
C GLY A 104 11.11 20.69 5.79
N ARG A 105 10.38 20.03 4.89
CA ARG A 105 9.00 20.42 4.53
C ARG A 105 8.00 19.83 5.52
N ASP A 106 7.04 20.63 5.97
CA ASP A 106 5.97 20.19 6.86
C ASP A 106 4.72 19.76 6.10
N VAL A 107 4.57 20.19 4.85
CA VAL A 107 3.40 19.89 3.99
C VAL A 107 3.88 19.54 2.59
N SER A 108 3.25 18.54 1.98
CA SER A 108 3.38 18.23 0.56
C SER A 108 2.03 17.86 -0.02
N ILE A 109 1.85 18.10 -1.32
CA ILE A 109 0.61 17.84 -2.04
C ILE A 109 0.96 17.10 -3.34
N SER A 110 0.21 16.04 -3.63
CA SER A 110 0.35 15.25 -4.85
C SER A 110 -1.02 14.97 -5.46
N PHE A 111 -1.12 15.06 -6.78
CA PHE A 111 -2.29 14.65 -7.55
C PHE A 111 -1.94 13.46 -8.42
N VAL A 112 -2.75 12.42 -8.39
CA VAL A 112 -2.53 11.20 -9.18
C VAL A 112 -3.83 10.70 -9.77
N ASN A 113 -3.83 10.38 -11.06
CA ASN A 113 -4.90 9.61 -11.69
C ASN A 113 -4.49 8.13 -11.72
N ARG A 114 -5.24 7.30 -10.99
CA ARG A 114 -5.01 5.85 -10.91
C ARG A 114 -5.69 5.07 -12.04
N GLY A 115 -6.33 5.78 -12.97
CA GLY A 115 -7.14 5.22 -14.04
C GLY A 115 -8.59 4.98 -13.60
N GLY A 116 -9.54 5.15 -14.52
CA GLY A 116 -10.99 5.21 -14.24
C GLY A 116 -11.63 3.98 -13.60
N THR A 117 -10.88 2.88 -13.40
CA THR A 117 -11.32 1.68 -12.67
C THR A 117 -10.77 1.60 -11.24
N ALA A 118 -9.81 2.43 -10.88
CA ALA A 118 -9.27 2.50 -9.53
C ALA A 118 -10.23 3.25 -8.59
N GLN A 119 -10.27 2.83 -7.34
CA GLN A 119 -11.00 3.54 -6.29
C GLN A 119 -10.04 4.43 -5.50
N VAL A 120 -10.42 5.68 -5.37
CA VAL A 120 -9.73 6.65 -4.53
C VAL A 120 -10.61 6.94 -3.33
N ALA A 121 -10.14 6.66 -2.12
CA ALA A 121 -10.93 6.78 -0.90
C ALA A 121 -12.32 6.10 -1.00
N GLY A 122 -12.43 4.99 -1.76
CA GLY A 122 -13.66 4.27 -2.01
C GLY A 122 -14.54 4.84 -3.15
N VAL A 123 -14.09 5.85 -3.87
CA VAL A 123 -14.81 6.51 -4.97
C VAL A 123 -14.20 6.11 -6.32
N MET A 124 -15.04 5.74 -7.28
CA MET A 124 -14.65 5.47 -8.66
C MET A 124 -14.66 6.76 -9.49
N GLY A 125 -13.77 6.87 -10.49
CA GLY A 125 -13.74 8.01 -11.40
C GLY A 125 -13.42 9.33 -10.71
N ALA A 126 -12.48 9.31 -9.79
CA ALA A 126 -11.99 10.49 -9.08
C ALA A 126 -10.46 10.53 -9.12
N THR A 127 -9.93 11.73 -9.20
CA THR A 127 -8.49 11.98 -9.03
C THR A 127 -8.13 11.85 -7.56
N GLU A 128 -7.00 11.18 -7.30
CA GLU A 128 -6.42 11.11 -5.97
C GLU A 128 -5.64 12.40 -5.70
N LEU A 129 -6.06 13.11 -4.64
CA LEU A 129 -5.29 14.20 -4.06
C LEU A 129 -4.75 13.72 -2.72
N LYS A 130 -3.44 13.64 -2.58
CA LYS A 130 -2.76 13.35 -1.31
C LYS A 130 -2.20 14.62 -0.71
N VAL A 131 -2.45 14.82 0.58
CA VAL A 131 -1.86 15.89 1.37
C VAL A 131 -1.11 15.24 2.53
N TYR A 132 0.20 15.37 2.51
CA TYR A 132 1.09 14.89 3.56
C TYR A 132 1.34 16.02 4.53
N VAL A 133 1.13 15.78 5.81
CA VAL A 133 1.34 16.78 6.87
C VAL A 133 2.18 16.17 7.98
N ARG A 134 3.30 16.83 8.32
CA ARG A 134 4.20 16.42 9.41
C ARG A 134 4.01 17.33 10.61
N ALA A 135 4.09 16.76 11.80
CA ALA A 135 4.07 17.48 13.09
C ALA A 135 2.84 18.36 13.37
N GLN A 136 1.90 18.43 12.47
CA GLN A 136 0.67 19.24 12.59
C GLN A 136 -0.53 18.41 12.12
N ARG A 137 -1.73 18.91 12.39
CA ARG A 137 -2.96 18.33 11.84
C ARG A 137 -3.60 19.30 10.86
N LEU A 138 -4.05 18.81 9.73
CA LEU A 138 -4.87 19.58 8.81
C LEU A 138 -6.27 19.74 9.40
N VAL A 139 -6.70 20.99 9.54
CA VAL A 139 -8.08 21.29 9.94
C VAL A 139 -8.94 21.23 8.68
N LEU A 140 -9.66 20.12 8.52
CA LEU A 140 -10.43 19.86 7.27
C LEU A 140 -11.45 20.96 6.97
N SER A 141 -12.11 21.52 8.02
CA SER A 141 -13.09 22.62 7.86
C SER A 141 -12.47 23.89 7.26
N ASP A 142 -11.17 24.09 7.44
CA ASP A 142 -10.47 25.25 6.91
C ASP A 142 -9.88 24.95 5.52
N PHE A 143 -9.55 23.66 5.28
CA PHE A 143 -8.93 23.23 4.03
C PHE A 143 -9.96 22.98 2.91
N MET A 144 -11.13 22.42 3.24
CA MET A 144 -12.18 22.13 2.25
C MET A 144 -12.61 23.34 1.41
N PRO A 145 -12.86 24.53 2.01
CA PRO A 145 -13.19 25.71 1.22
C PRO A 145 -12.10 26.13 0.24
N ILE A 146 -10.81 25.90 0.57
CA ILE A 146 -9.69 26.20 -0.33
C ILE A 146 -9.75 25.33 -1.57
N LEU A 147 -10.06 24.03 -1.39
CA LEU A 147 -10.22 23.10 -2.52
C LEU A 147 -11.41 23.48 -3.40
N GLU A 148 -12.53 23.87 -2.79
CA GLU A 148 -13.72 24.35 -3.52
C GLU A 148 -13.44 25.65 -4.29
N ASP A 149 -12.70 26.59 -3.69
CA ASP A 149 -12.34 27.87 -4.32
C ASP A 149 -11.43 27.68 -5.54
N VAL A 150 -10.58 26.63 -5.57
CA VAL A 150 -9.78 26.29 -6.75
C VAL A 150 -10.52 25.38 -7.74
N GLY A 151 -11.80 25.14 -7.51
CA GLY A 151 -12.67 24.41 -8.44
C GLY A 151 -12.68 22.91 -8.27
N LEU A 152 -12.21 22.40 -7.14
CA LEU A 152 -12.22 20.97 -6.83
C LEU A 152 -13.45 20.61 -6.01
N ARG A 153 -14.13 19.55 -6.42
CA ARG A 153 -15.21 18.94 -5.67
C ARG A 153 -14.67 17.75 -4.87
N VAL A 154 -14.67 17.84 -3.55
CA VAL A 154 -14.24 16.74 -2.68
C VAL A 154 -15.39 15.78 -2.44
N ILE A 155 -15.21 14.53 -2.82
CA ILE A 155 -16.23 13.47 -2.68
C ILE A 155 -16.02 12.66 -1.42
N ALA A 156 -14.75 12.37 -1.09
CA ALA A 156 -14.37 11.62 0.10
C ALA A 156 -13.00 12.06 0.60
N ALA A 157 -12.73 11.82 1.89
CA ALA A 157 -11.45 12.11 2.52
C ALA A 157 -11.15 11.05 3.60
N ASN A 158 -10.01 10.40 3.49
CA ASN A 158 -9.52 9.42 4.46
C ASN A 158 -8.18 9.89 5.03
N PRO A 159 -8.09 10.20 6.32
CA PRO A 159 -6.82 10.45 6.98
C PRO A 159 -6.18 9.13 7.43
N TYR A 160 -4.89 8.97 7.19
CA TYR A 160 -4.08 7.86 7.68
C TYR A 160 -2.94 8.40 8.52
N GLU A 161 -2.91 8.02 9.78
CA GLU A 161 -1.84 8.38 10.70
C GLU A 161 -0.62 7.48 10.45
N VAL A 162 0.55 8.10 10.39
CA VAL A 162 1.86 7.46 10.31
C VAL A 162 2.59 7.82 11.61
N GLU A 163 2.62 6.88 12.54
CA GLU A 163 3.12 7.13 13.88
C GLU A 163 4.36 6.28 14.18
N SER A 164 5.38 6.93 14.71
CA SER A 164 6.54 6.27 15.30
C SER A 164 6.86 6.88 16.66
N ASP A 165 7.81 6.30 17.39
CA ASP A 165 8.25 6.80 18.69
C ASP A 165 8.80 8.24 18.65
N THR A 166 9.25 8.69 17.49
CA THR A 166 9.98 9.98 17.34
C THR A 166 9.27 10.99 16.45
N GLU A 167 8.39 10.54 15.55
CA GLU A 167 7.78 11.39 14.53
C GLU A 167 6.32 10.99 14.30
N SER A 168 5.52 11.99 13.93
CA SER A 168 4.14 11.77 13.47
C SER A 168 3.92 12.50 12.16
N ALA A 169 3.23 11.84 11.24
CA ALA A 169 2.73 12.45 10.02
C ALA A 169 1.30 11.95 9.77
N THR A 170 0.57 12.66 8.94
CA THR A 170 -0.75 12.21 8.48
C THR A 170 -0.79 12.33 6.96
N ILE A 171 -1.25 11.28 6.29
CA ILE A 171 -1.55 11.26 4.88
C ILE A 171 -3.05 11.41 4.73
N TYR A 172 -3.49 12.53 4.18
CA TYR A 172 -4.89 12.73 3.82
C TYR A 172 -5.09 12.35 2.37
N VAL A 173 -5.91 11.35 2.12
CA VAL A 173 -6.25 10.89 0.76
C VAL A 173 -7.66 11.40 0.44
N PHE A 174 -7.73 12.33 -0.51
CA PHE A 174 -9.00 12.88 -0.99
C PHE A 174 -9.34 12.29 -2.35
N ALA A 175 -10.59 11.92 -2.55
CA ALA A 175 -11.16 11.70 -3.87
C ALA A 175 -11.74 13.03 -4.37
N VAL A 176 -11.16 13.57 -5.42
CA VAL A 176 -11.59 14.86 -5.99
C VAL A 176 -12.01 14.73 -7.44
N GLN A 177 -12.93 15.59 -7.85
CA GLN A 177 -13.41 15.73 -9.22
C GLN A 177 -13.46 17.22 -9.59
N ASP A 178 -13.57 17.49 -10.86
CA ASP A 178 -13.86 18.84 -11.37
C ASP A 178 -15.35 19.20 -11.21
N HIS A 179 -15.75 20.35 -11.73
CA HIS A 179 -17.15 20.82 -11.72
C HIS A 179 -18.10 19.98 -12.54
N ASP A 180 -17.57 19.25 -13.54
CA ASP A 180 -18.34 18.40 -14.45
C ASP A 180 -18.39 16.94 -13.93
N GLU A 181 -17.98 16.72 -12.67
CA GLU A 181 -17.92 15.40 -12.01
C GLU A 181 -16.96 14.42 -12.72
N GLN A 182 -15.90 14.92 -13.32
CA GLN A 182 -14.89 14.14 -14.02
C GLN A 182 -13.56 14.12 -13.25
N GLU A 183 -12.72 13.13 -13.56
CA GLU A 183 -11.31 13.14 -13.15
C GLU A 183 -10.61 14.39 -13.69
N LEU A 184 -9.69 14.94 -12.91
CA LEU A 184 -8.86 16.07 -13.32
C LEU A 184 -7.89 15.62 -14.42
N ASP A 185 -7.57 16.52 -15.34
CA ASP A 185 -6.45 16.34 -16.27
C ASP A 185 -5.15 16.69 -15.53
N VAL A 186 -4.47 15.64 -15.05
CA VAL A 186 -3.21 15.77 -14.31
C VAL A 186 -2.08 15.38 -15.26
N GLU A 187 -1.29 16.39 -15.72
CA GLU A 187 -0.08 16.20 -16.52
C GLU A 187 1.16 15.91 -15.65
#